data_2b82cfba1deac48cbe46b44cdd990e97
#
_entry.id   2b82cfba1deac48cbe46b44cdd990e97
#
_cell.length_a   1.000
_cell.length_b   1.000
_cell.length_c   1.000
_cell.angle_alpha   90.00
_cell.angle_beta   90.00
_cell.angle_gamma   90.00
#
_symmetry.space_group_name_H-M   'P 1'
#
loop_
_entity.id
_entity.type
_entity.pdbx_description
1 polymer ?
#
loop_
_entity_poly.entity_id
_entity_poly.type
_entity_poly.pdbx_seq_one_letter_code
_entity_poly.pdbx_strand_id
1 'polypeptide(L)'
;YTNSDIIETWTEISHQEKKPVMLQQFASAYLPIRRGDVWISHLHGSWANEAKVTTEPLTTGMKVIKNKDGARNSHTDHAEVMISLDGKPQENQGQVIGAALCWSGNFRLRFDTLDDNFHYFFAGINEDASEYSLAPKEVFTTPELALTYSNEGLGGASRSFHRWARNGKVHNAKQPRDILLNSWEGVYFHINEKGMIQMMKDI
;
A
#
# COMPACT_ATOMS: atom_id res chain seq x y z
N TYR A 1 -7.20 14.36 8.82
CA TYR A 1 -8.19 13.98 9.87
C TYR A 1 -7.76 14.55 11.22
N THR A 2 -8.59 15.37 11.84
CA THR A 2 -8.28 16.10 13.08
C THR A 2 -8.11 15.18 14.31
N ASN A 3 -8.44 13.90 14.21
CA ASN A 3 -8.34 12.91 15.29
C ASN A 3 -7.63 11.62 14.86
N SER A 4 -6.72 11.72 13.90
CA SER A 4 -5.97 10.58 13.37
C SER A 4 -4.52 10.98 13.13
N ASP A 5 -3.59 10.06 13.38
CA ASP A 5 -2.17 10.21 13.07
C ASP A 5 -1.87 9.93 11.58
N ILE A 6 -2.90 10.04 10.70
CA ILE A 6 -2.79 9.78 9.26
C ILE A 6 -2.94 11.08 8.47
N ILE A 7 -2.04 11.28 7.53
CA ILE A 7 -2.11 12.31 6.48
C ILE A 7 -2.44 11.60 5.17
N GLU A 8 -3.49 12.03 4.49
CA GLU A 8 -3.81 11.59 3.12
C GLU A 8 -3.34 12.68 2.15
N THR A 9 -2.66 12.26 1.08
CA THR A 9 -2.17 13.15 0.03
C THR A 9 -2.42 12.55 -1.35
N TRP A 10 -2.71 13.40 -2.33
CA TRP A 10 -2.89 13.03 -3.73
C TRP A 10 -2.42 14.17 -4.63
N THR A 11 -2.31 13.91 -5.91
CA THR A 11 -1.96 14.90 -6.94
C THR A 11 -3.13 15.09 -7.89
N GLU A 12 -3.48 16.34 -8.17
CA GLU A 12 -4.40 16.71 -9.23
C GLU A 12 -3.62 17.32 -10.40
N ILE A 13 -3.86 16.78 -11.60
CA ILE A 13 -3.18 17.20 -12.82
C ILE A 13 -4.22 17.77 -13.79
N SER A 14 -4.02 18.99 -14.24
CA SER A 14 -4.82 19.64 -15.28
C SER A 14 -3.95 20.45 -16.23
N HIS A 15 -4.45 20.76 -17.41
CA HIS A 15 -3.72 21.57 -18.39
C HIS A 15 -4.63 22.52 -19.17
N GLN A 16 -4.03 23.50 -19.84
CA GLN A 16 -4.73 24.51 -20.64
C GLN A 16 -4.42 24.39 -22.15
N GLU A 17 -3.80 23.30 -22.58
CA GLU A 17 -3.54 23.04 -23.98
C GLU A 17 -4.82 22.90 -24.79
N LYS A 18 -4.77 23.14 -26.11
CA LYS A 18 -5.94 23.04 -27.00
C LYS A 18 -6.30 21.60 -27.38
N LYS A 19 -5.36 20.67 -27.21
CA LYS A 19 -5.51 19.26 -27.54
C LYS A 19 -5.23 18.41 -26.30
N PRO A 20 -5.73 17.15 -26.26
CA PRO A 20 -5.37 16.23 -25.19
C PRO A 20 -3.84 16.04 -25.05
N VAL A 21 -3.39 15.89 -23.82
CA VAL A 21 -2.00 15.54 -23.50
C VAL A 21 -1.94 14.12 -22.95
N MET A 22 -0.83 13.43 -23.16
CA MET A 22 -0.64 12.08 -22.65
C MET A 22 0.12 12.14 -21.32
N LEU A 23 -0.47 11.60 -20.27
CA LEU A 23 0.20 11.39 -19.00
C LEU A 23 0.90 10.02 -19.05
N GLN A 24 2.22 10.03 -19.01
CA GLN A 24 3.06 8.83 -19.10
C GLN A 24 3.69 8.47 -17.76
N GLN A 25 4.01 9.49 -16.93
CA GLN A 25 4.58 9.28 -15.62
C GLN A 25 4.08 10.33 -14.63
N PHE A 26 3.55 9.87 -13.52
CA PHE A 26 3.04 10.70 -12.44
C PHE A 26 3.08 9.93 -11.12
N ALA A 27 2.91 10.64 -10.00
CA ALA A 27 2.85 10.02 -8.68
C ALA A 27 1.76 10.67 -7.83
N SER A 28 1.18 9.90 -6.92
CA SER A 28 0.27 10.40 -5.89
C SER A 28 1.00 11.29 -4.89
N ALA A 29 2.25 10.95 -4.59
CA ALA A 29 3.09 11.73 -3.70
C ALA A 29 4.58 11.51 -4.00
N TYR A 30 5.35 12.52 -3.60
CA TYR A 30 6.80 12.53 -3.57
C TYR A 30 7.27 12.94 -2.16
N LEU A 31 8.09 12.09 -1.55
CA LEU A 31 8.60 12.32 -0.20
C LEU A 31 10.13 12.27 -0.21
N PRO A 32 10.82 13.41 -0.01
CA PRO A 32 12.27 13.42 0.19
C PRO A 32 12.59 13.01 1.64
N ILE A 33 13.53 12.07 1.79
CA ILE A 33 14.01 11.56 3.07
C ILE A 33 15.51 11.88 3.16
N ARG A 34 15.87 12.72 4.13
CA ARG A 34 17.26 13.11 4.40
C ARG A 34 17.73 12.43 5.68
N ARG A 35 18.10 11.17 5.56
CA ARG A 35 18.58 10.33 6.67
C ARG A 35 19.57 9.31 6.11
N GLY A 36 20.60 8.99 6.89
CA GLY A 36 21.41 7.79 6.67
C GLY A 36 20.73 6.57 7.28
N ASP A 37 21.19 5.39 6.91
CA ASP A 37 20.73 4.09 7.44
C ASP A 37 19.20 3.89 7.39
N VAL A 38 18.60 4.23 6.25
CA VAL A 38 17.17 4.04 6.00
C VAL A 38 16.90 2.61 5.58
N TRP A 39 15.90 1.99 6.23
CA TRP A 39 15.46 0.63 5.93
C TRP A 39 13.99 0.64 5.51
N ILE A 40 13.61 -0.34 4.70
CA ILE A 40 12.22 -0.56 4.33
C ILE A 40 11.76 -1.95 4.73
N SER A 41 10.49 -2.05 5.17
CA SER A 41 9.79 -3.32 5.36
C SER A 41 8.55 -3.31 4.49
N HIS A 42 8.38 -4.33 3.67
CA HIS A 42 7.25 -4.49 2.76
C HIS A 42 6.78 -5.94 2.72
N LEU A 43 5.57 -6.14 2.22
CA LEU A 43 4.98 -7.46 2.07
C LEU A 43 5.15 -7.94 0.63
N HIS A 44 5.51 -9.21 0.47
CA HIS A 44 5.59 -9.88 -0.81
C HIS A 44 5.13 -11.34 -0.69
N GLY A 45 5.01 -12.04 -1.78
CA GLY A 45 4.66 -13.46 -1.73
C GLY A 45 4.36 -14.07 -3.09
N SER A 46 3.60 -15.15 -3.02
CA SER A 46 3.07 -15.89 -4.15
C SER A 46 1.80 -16.61 -3.73
N TRP A 47 1.10 -17.22 -4.66
CA TRP A 47 -0.09 -18.00 -4.35
C TRP A 47 0.17 -19.03 -3.23
N ALA A 48 -0.72 -19.07 -2.25
CA ALA A 48 -0.62 -19.88 -1.01
C ALA A 48 0.64 -19.60 -0.16
N ASN A 49 1.28 -18.46 -0.35
CA ASN A 49 2.47 -18.02 0.39
C ASN A 49 2.56 -16.49 0.43
N GLU A 50 1.40 -15.83 0.59
CA GLU A 50 1.22 -14.38 0.58
C GLU A 50 1.73 -13.72 1.87
N ALA A 51 1.86 -12.41 1.83
CA ALA A 51 2.12 -11.54 2.97
C ALA A 51 3.39 -11.87 3.77
N LYS A 52 4.48 -12.25 3.10
CA LYS A 52 5.80 -12.42 3.72
C LYS A 52 6.46 -11.06 3.89
N VAL A 53 6.93 -10.78 5.09
CA VAL A 53 7.65 -9.54 5.38
C VAL A 53 9.10 -9.65 4.89
N THR A 54 9.51 -8.72 4.04
CA THR A 54 10.91 -8.46 3.70
C THR A 54 11.35 -7.16 4.33
N THR A 55 12.52 -7.17 4.94
CA THR A 55 13.15 -5.99 5.55
C THR A 55 14.57 -5.86 5.01
N GLU A 56 14.88 -4.72 4.42
CA GLU A 56 16.16 -4.46 3.75
C GLU A 56 16.59 -2.99 3.86
N PRO A 57 17.90 -2.70 3.87
CA PRO A 57 18.40 -1.32 3.81
C PRO A 57 18.18 -0.72 2.42
N LEU A 58 17.96 0.60 2.36
CA LEU A 58 18.04 1.33 1.11
C LEU A 58 19.53 1.62 0.79
N THR A 59 19.98 1.12 -0.34
CA THR A 59 21.33 1.35 -0.86
C THR A 59 21.29 2.23 -2.10
N THR A 60 22.41 2.85 -2.46
CA THR A 60 22.54 3.69 -3.67
C THR A 60 21.99 2.99 -4.90
N GLY A 61 21.15 3.69 -5.64
CA GLY A 61 20.44 3.18 -6.82
C GLY A 61 18.92 3.28 -6.68
N MET A 62 18.22 2.40 -7.37
CA MET A 62 16.76 2.39 -7.41
C MET A 62 16.20 1.08 -6.85
N LYS A 63 15.31 1.18 -5.86
CA LYS A 63 14.46 0.07 -5.42
C LYS A 63 13.03 0.31 -5.88
N VAL A 64 12.42 -0.69 -6.49
CA VAL A 64 11.02 -0.63 -6.96
C VAL A 64 10.25 -1.82 -6.44
N ILE A 65 9.11 -1.54 -5.78
CA ILE A 65 8.08 -2.50 -5.39
C ILE A 65 6.89 -2.20 -6.30
N LYS A 66 6.50 -3.12 -7.15
CA LYS A 66 5.44 -2.89 -8.14
C LYS A 66 4.68 -4.15 -8.48
N ASN A 67 3.47 -3.95 -8.96
CA ASN A 67 2.57 -5.00 -9.37
C ASN A 67 1.89 -4.64 -10.69
N LYS A 68 1.61 -5.65 -11.53
CA LYS A 68 0.87 -5.55 -12.80
C LYS A 68 -0.25 -6.58 -12.89
N ASP A 69 -0.66 -7.17 -11.78
CA ASP A 69 -1.66 -8.23 -11.71
C ASP A 69 -3.10 -7.68 -11.55
N GLY A 70 -3.28 -6.38 -11.74
CA GLY A 70 -4.56 -5.70 -11.62
C GLY A 70 -5.12 -5.80 -10.20
N ALA A 71 -6.36 -6.26 -10.08
CA ALA A 71 -7.04 -6.39 -8.79
C ALA A 71 -6.46 -7.49 -7.87
N ARG A 72 -5.49 -8.28 -8.35
CA ARG A 72 -4.79 -9.32 -7.56
C ARG A 72 -3.45 -8.83 -7.01
N ASN A 73 -3.33 -7.55 -6.74
CA ASN A 73 -2.07 -6.93 -6.34
C ASN A 73 -1.47 -7.49 -5.04
N SER A 74 -2.27 -8.05 -4.14
CA SER A 74 -1.77 -8.63 -2.89
C SER A 74 -1.19 -10.05 -2.99
N HIS A 75 -1.18 -10.67 -4.17
CA HIS A 75 -0.57 -12.00 -4.35
C HIS A 75 0.95 -11.95 -4.33
N THR A 76 1.53 -10.95 -4.99
CA THR A 76 2.99 -10.81 -5.11
C THR A 76 3.54 -9.72 -4.22
N ASP A 77 3.08 -8.50 -4.38
CA ASP A 77 3.50 -7.34 -3.62
C ASP A 77 2.28 -6.58 -3.10
N HIS A 78 2.47 -5.82 -2.02
CA HIS A 78 1.43 -4.98 -1.43
C HIS A 78 1.75 -3.50 -1.68
N ALA A 79 0.70 -2.68 -1.81
CA ALA A 79 0.80 -1.23 -2.06
C ALA A 79 1.13 -0.43 -0.78
N GLU A 80 1.86 -1.04 0.14
CA GLU A 80 2.21 -0.47 1.43
C GLU A 80 3.66 -0.76 1.80
N VAL A 81 4.26 0.14 2.56
CA VAL A 81 5.65 0.04 3.03
C VAL A 81 5.82 0.77 4.35
N MET A 82 6.66 0.23 5.22
CA MET A 82 7.18 0.92 6.41
C MET A 82 8.62 1.34 6.15
N ILE A 83 8.94 2.61 6.40
CA ILE A 83 10.24 3.22 6.17
C ILE A 83 10.84 3.59 7.53
N SER A 84 11.87 2.87 7.95
CA SER A 84 12.61 3.14 9.19
C SER A 84 13.72 4.14 8.93
N LEU A 85 13.80 5.19 9.78
CA LEU A 85 14.64 6.35 9.55
C LEU A 85 15.96 6.34 10.35
N ASP A 86 16.14 5.37 11.23
CA ASP A 86 17.23 5.27 12.20
C ASP A 86 17.80 3.86 12.33
N GLY A 87 17.88 3.14 11.22
CA GLY A 87 18.44 1.81 11.11
C GLY A 87 17.42 0.70 10.97
N LYS A 88 17.86 -0.53 11.21
CA LYS A 88 17.04 -1.72 11.09
C LYS A 88 15.79 -1.61 11.98
N PRO A 89 14.58 -1.79 11.42
CA PRO A 89 13.34 -1.56 12.15
C PRO A 89 13.17 -2.50 13.34
N GLN A 90 12.50 -1.98 14.35
CA GLN A 90 12.09 -2.71 15.55
C GLN A 90 10.59 -2.54 15.77
N GLU A 91 9.96 -3.48 16.49
CA GLU A 91 8.53 -3.50 16.73
C GLU A 91 8.05 -2.30 17.57
N ASN A 92 8.77 -1.98 18.67
CA ASN A 92 8.29 -1.08 19.71
C ASN A 92 9.14 0.18 19.89
N GLN A 93 10.12 0.41 19.03
CA GLN A 93 10.98 1.59 19.09
C GLN A 93 11.55 1.97 17.74
N GLY A 94 12.00 3.22 17.60
CA GLY A 94 12.56 3.78 16.37
C GLY A 94 11.55 4.60 15.58
N GLN A 95 12.08 5.44 14.70
CA GLN A 95 11.30 6.35 13.86
C GLN A 95 10.88 5.63 12.59
N VAL A 96 9.58 5.57 12.34
CA VAL A 96 8.99 4.89 11.18
C VAL A 96 7.98 5.79 10.48
N ILE A 97 8.10 5.90 9.17
CA ILE A 97 7.04 6.40 8.30
C ILE A 97 6.33 5.19 7.69
N GLY A 98 5.03 5.05 7.96
CA GLY A 98 4.18 4.11 7.23
C GLY A 98 3.56 4.80 6.03
N ALA A 99 3.52 4.11 4.89
CA ALA A 99 2.89 4.57 3.65
C ALA A 99 2.02 3.47 3.05
N ALA A 100 0.76 3.80 2.71
CA ALA A 100 -0.18 2.89 2.08
C ALA A 100 -0.91 3.61 0.95
N LEU A 101 -0.75 3.11 -0.27
CA LEU A 101 -1.46 3.65 -1.44
C LEU A 101 -2.88 3.07 -1.47
N CYS A 102 -3.89 3.95 -1.41
CA CYS A 102 -5.31 3.58 -1.44
C CYS A 102 -5.76 3.26 -2.87
N TRP A 103 -5.20 2.20 -3.43
CA TRP A 103 -5.42 1.77 -4.81
C TRP A 103 -5.45 0.24 -4.92
N SER A 104 -6.48 -0.30 -5.55
CA SER A 104 -6.65 -1.75 -5.74
C SER A 104 -6.18 -2.26 -7.10
N GLY A 105 -5.61 -1.41 -7.94
CA GLY A 105 -5.06 -1.74 -9.26
C GLY A 105 -3.54 -1.87 -9.26
N ASN A 106 -2.96 -1.81 -10.44
CA ASN A 106 -1.51 -1.83 -10.62
C ASN A 106 -0.87 -0.63 -9.92
N PHE A 107 0.10 -0.86 -9.07
CA PHE A 107 0.78 0.17 -8.29
C PHE A 107 2.30 0.13 -8.46
N ARG A 108 2.94 1.22 -8.06
CA ARG A 108 4.40 1.35 -8.00
C ARG A 108 4.80 2.19 -6.79
N LEU A 109 5.65 1.62 -5.96
CA LEU A 109 6.39 2.29 -4.90
C LEU A 109 7.86 2.30 -5.33
N ARG A 110 8.47 3.48 -5.46
CA ARG A 110 9.85 3.63 -5.92
C ARG A 110 10.67 4.43 -4.93
N PHE A 111 11.87 3.96 -4.65
CA PHE A 111 12.88 4.65 -3.87
C PHE A 111 14.09 4.90 -4.75
N ASP A 112 14.47 6.16 -4.91
CA ASP A 112 15.70 6.58 -5.59
C ASP A 112 16.68 7.04 -4.49
N THR A 113 17.76 6.28 -4.28
CA THR A 113 18.81 6.62 -3.33
C THR A 113 20.00 7.17 -4.10
N LEU A 114 20.27 8.46 -3.93
CA LEU A 114 21.36 9.15 -4.62
C LEU A 114 22.70 8.93 -3.91
N ASP A 115 22.67 9.00 -2.59
CA ASP A 115 23.77 8.68 -1.68
C ASP A 115 23.21 8.20 -0.35
N ASP A 116 24.06 7.87 0.61
CA ASP A 116 23.67 7.30 1.90
C ASP A 116 22.77 8.19 2.78
N ASN A 117 22.53 9.45 2.36
CA ASN A 117 21.74 10.42 3.12
C ASN A 117 20.54 10.98 2.37
N PHE A 118 20.38 10.64 1.08
CA PHE A 118 19.34 11.22 0.23
C PHE A 118 18.53 10.13 -0.46
N HIS A 119 17.31 9.96 0.00
CA HIS A 119 16.36 9.02 -0.59
C HIS A 119 15.11 9.78 -1.03
N TYR A 120 14.55 9.37 -2.14
CA TYR A 120 13.31 9.91 -2.68
C TYR A 120 12.29 8.78 -2.81
N PHE A 121 11.18 8.89 -2.10
CA PHE A 121 10.09 7.95 -2.19
C PHE A 121 8.98 8.49 -3.09
N PHE A 122 8.56 7.69 -4.05
CA PHE A 122 7.44 7.95 -4.95
C PHE A 122 6.41 6.83 -4.82
N ALA A 123 5.13 7.18 -4.76
CA ALA A 123 4.04 6.22 -4.71
C ALA A 123 2.95 6.63 -5.71
N GLY A 124 2.38 5.65 -6.41
CA GLY A 124 1.30 5.92 -7.37
C GLY A 124 0.88 4.70 -8.17
N ILE A 125 0.07 4.97 -9.19
CA ILE A 125 -0.31 3.96 -10.19
C ILE A 125 0.94 3.51 -10.94
N ASN A 126 1.00 2.22 -11.25
CA ASN A 126 2.06 1.69 -12.10
C ASN A 126 1.79 2.11 -13.55
N GLU A 127 2.63 2.98 -14.07
CA GLU A 127 2.57 3.51 -15.42
C GLU A 127 3.17 2.61 -16.50
N ASP A 128 3.80 1.49 -16.13
CA ASP A 128 4.44 0.59 -17.08
C ASP A 128 3.44 0.07 -18.14
N ALA A 129 3.69 0.41 -19.41
CA ALA A 129 2.86 0.05 -20.56
C ALA A 129 1.39 0.55 -20.45
N SER A 130 1.19 1.70 -19.82
CA SER A 130 -0.10 2.39 -19.76
C SER A 130 0.06 3.87 -20.13
N GLU A 131 -1.00 4.44 -20.66
CA GLU A 131 -1.08 5.85 -21.01
C GLU A 131 -2.46 6.37 -20.61
N TYR A 132 -2.53 7.62 -20.17
CA TYR A 132 -3.79 8.31 -19.91
C TYR A 132 -3.85 9.57 -20.73
N SER A 133 -4.89 9.65 -21.57
CA SER A 133 -5.17 10.85 -22.39
C SER A 133 -6.02 11.82 -21.60
N LEU A 134 -5.42 12.91 -21.15
CA LEU A 134 -6.10 13.96 -20.41
C LEU A 134 -6.62 15.03 -21.38
N ALA A 135 -7.94 15.22 -21.42
CA ALA A 135 -8.57 16.22 -22.26
C ALA A 135 -8.34 17.66 -21.74
N PRO A 136 -8.42 18.68 -22.60
CA PRO A 136 -8.32 20.07 -22.16
C PRO A 136 -9.33 20.40 -21.05
N LYS A 137 -8.86 21.01 -19.96
CA LYS A 137 -9.65 21.39 -18.77
C LYS A 137 -10.17 20.22 -17.91
N GLU A 138 -9.91 18.99 -18.30
CA GLU A 138 -10.14 17.83 -17.44
C GLU A 138 -9.14 17.84 -16.27
N VAL A 139 -9.54 17.28 -15.15
CA VAL A 139 -8.67 17.07 -13.98
C VAL A 139 -8.49 15.58 -13.78
N PHE A 140 -7.25 15.12 -13.82
CA PHE A 140 -6.87 13.77 -13.41
C PHE A 140 -6.47 13.80 -11.95
N THR A 141 -7.16 13.03 -11.11
CA THR A 141 -6.85 12.89 -9.68
C THR A 141 -6.20 11.52 -9.44
N THR A 142 -5.02 11.51 -8.85
CA THR A 142 -4.33 10.26 -8.49
C THR A 142 -4.98 9.60 -7.28
N PRO A 143 -4.76 8.30 -7.05
CA PRO A 143 -5.12 7.65 -5.78
C PRO A 143 -4.51 8.36 -4.57
N GLU A 144 -5.20 8.31 -3.45
CA GLU A 144 -4.68 8.82 -2.18
C GLU A 144 -3.51 7.96 -1.68
N LEU A 145 -2.46 8.59 -1.16
CA LEU A 145 -1.43 7.96 -0.35
C LEU A 145 -1.67 8.32 1.11
N ALA A 146 -1.93 7.33 1.95
CA ALA A 146 -2.03 7.49 3.38
C ALA A 146 -0.65 7.36 4.02
N LEU A 147 -0.26 8.35 4.82
CA LEU A 147 1.02 8.43 5.52
C LEU A 147 0.80 8.50 7.03
N THR A 148 1.67 7.84 7.79
CA THR A 148 1.76 8.00 9.24
C THR A 148 3.22 8.13 9.66
N TYR A 149 3.43 8.75 10.82
CA TYR A 149 4.73 8.76 11.48
C TYR A 149 4.59 8.18 12.90
N SER A 150 5.55 7.40 13.30
CA SER A 150 5.64 6.84 14.65
C SER A 150 7.07 6.88 15.16
N ASN A 151 7.25 7.16 16.44
CA ASN A 151 8.50 6.97 17.19
C ASN A 151 8.47 5.69 18.04
N GLU A 152 7.40 4.90 17.92
CA GLU A 152 7.16 3.63 18.63
C GLU A 152 7.35 2.42 17.70
N GLY A 153 8.24 2.53 16.72
CA GLY A 153 8.58 1.44 15.80
C GLY A 153 7.46 1.05 14.83
N LEU A 154 7.60 -0.13 14.24
CA LEU A 154 6.65 -0.68 13.26
C LEU A 154 5.25 -0.86 13.84
N GLY A 155 5.16 -1.35 15.09
CA GLY A 155 3.89 -1.55 15.77
C GLY A 155 3.13 -0.25 16.01
N GLY A 156 3.82 0.85 16.32
CA GLY A 156 3.22 2.18 16.46
C GLY A 156 2.58 2.64 15.16
N ALA A 157 3.32 2.59 14.04
CA ALA A 157 2.81 2.94 12.72
C ALA A 157 1.63 2.04 12.29
N SER A 158 1.74 0.73 12.50
CA SER A 158 0.69 -0.25 12.21
C SER A 158 -0.60 0.06 12.98
N ARG A 159 -0.48 0.33 14.29
CA ARG A 159 -1.65 0.69 15.12
C ARG A 159 -2.33 1.99 14.66
N SER A 160 -1.58 2.96 14.14
CA SER A 160 -2.16 4.18 13.56
C SER A 160 -3.01 3.87 12.32
N PHE A 161 -2.54 3.03 11.40
CA PHE A 161 -3.34 2.55 10.27
C PHE A 161 -4.57 1.75 10.72
N HIS A 162 -4.45 0.88 11.72
CA HIS A 162 -5.59 0.13 12.24
C HIS A 162 -6.68 1.03 12.81
N ARG A 163 -6.30 2.07 13.58
CA ARG A 163 -7.26 3.06 14.12
C ARG A 163 -7.94 3.83 13.00
N TRP A 164 -7.18 4.32 12.04
CA TRP A 164 -7.69 5.06 10.88
C TRP A 164 -8.66 4.21 10.06
N ALA A 165 -8.30 2.97 9.73
CA ALA A 165 -9.17 2.07 8.97
C ALA A 165 -10.49 1.84 9.70
N ARG A 166 -10.44 1.48 10.99
CA ARG A 166 -11.62 1.21 11.81
C ARG A 166 -12.52 2.43 12.01
N ASN A 167 -11.95 3.61 12.10
CA ASN A 167 -12.71 4.82 12.40
C ASN A 167 -13.24 5.56 11.17
N GLY A 168 -12.73 5.31 9.96
CA GLY A 168 -13.06 6.11 8.81
C GLY A 168 -13.10 5.43 7.45
N LYS A 169 -12.48 4.27 7.26
CA LYS A 169 -12.38 3.66 5.93
C LYS A 169 -13.17 2.35 5.79
N VAL A 170 -13.27 1.57 6.84
CA VAL A 170 -14.01 0.29 6.79
C VAL A 170 -15.51 0.55 6.83
N HIS A 171 -16.24 0.04 5.83
CA HIS A 171 -17.70 0.13 5.79
C HIS A 171 -18.31 -0.56 7.01
N ASN A 172 -19.25 0.10 7.67
CA ASN A 172 -19.93 -0.41 8.87
C ASN A 172 -18.97 -0.89 9.98
N ALA A 173 -17.86 -0.17 10.18
CA ALA A 173 -16.79 -0.58 11.10
C ALA A 173 -17.24 -0.81 12.56
N LYS A 174 -18.36 -0.20 12.98
CA LYS A 174 -18.95 -0.36 14.32
C LYS A 174 -19.83 -1.58 14.46
N GLN A 175 -20.19 -2.23 13.34
CA GLN A 175 -21.01 -3.44 13.37
C GLN A 175 -20.12 -4.69 13.53
N PRO A 176 -20.51 -5.65 14.36
CA PRO A 176 -19.86 -6.96 14.39
C PRO A 176 -19.86 -7.58 12.99
N ARG A 177 -18.80 -8.28 12.65
CA ARG A 177 -18.75 -9.08 11.42
C ARG A 177 -19.43 -10.41 11.64
N ASP A 178 -20.16 -10.87 10.64
CA ASP A 178 -20.75 -12.19 10.65
C ASP A 178 -19.65 -13.26 10.56
N ILE A 179 -19.94 -14.44 11.11
CA ILE A 179 -19.07 -15.61 10.96
C ILE A 179 -19.21 -16.11 9.51
N LEU A 180 -18.11 -16.16 8.79
CA LEU A 180 -18.05 -16.63 7.42
C LEU A 180 -17.41 -18.01 7.35
N LEU A 181 -18.12 -18.99 6.81
CA LEU A 181 -17.58 -20.30 6.45
C LEU A 181 -17.21 -20.31 4.96
N ASN A 182 -15.92 -20.47 4.66
CA ASN A 182 -15.44 -20.74 3.31
C ASN A 182 -15.11 -22.24 3.18
N SER A 183 -15.85 -22.94 2.35
CA SER A 183 -15.68 -24.38 2.15
C SER A 183 -14.53 -24.75 1.18
N TRP A 184 -13.96 -23.77 0.48
CA TRP A 184 -13.01 -24.04 -0.61
C TRP A 184 -11.80 -24.85 -0.16
N GLU A 185 -11.13 -24.43 0.90
CA GLU A 185 -9.94 -25.12 1.42
C GLU A 185 -10.26 -26.51 2.04
N GLY A 186 -11.50 -26.72 2.44
CA GLY A 186 -11.93 -28.00 3.04
C GLY A 186 -12.32 -29.06 2.02
N VAL A 187 -13.05 -28.67 0.99
CA VAL A 187 -13.69 -29.65 0.06
C VAL A 187 -13.56 -29.33 -1.42
N TYR A 188 -12.98 -28.18 -1.78
CA TYR A 188 -12.83 -27.72 -3.16
C TYR A 188 -14.14 -27.83 -3.96
N PHE A 189 -14.17 -28.63 -5.02
CA PHE A 189 -15.34 -28.88 -5.88
C PHE A 189 -16.28 -29.96 -5.34
N HIS A 190 -15.92 -30.69 -4.28
CA HIS A 190 -16.72 -31.79 -3.71
C HIS A 190 -17.81 -31.30 -2.75
N ILE A 191 -18.54 -30.27 -3.17
CA ILE A 191 -19.59 -29.64 -2.38
C ILE A 191 -20.85 -30.50 -2.42
N ASN A 192 -21.39 -30.84 -1.24
CA ASN A 192 -22.69 -31.48 -1.07
C ASN A 192 -23.37 -30.97 0.20
N GLU A 193 -24.70 -31.04 0.22
CA GLU A 193 -25.53 -30.50 1.30
C GLU A 193 -25.16 -31.08 2.67
N LYS A 194 -25.03 -32.40 2.78
CA LYS A 194 -24.71 -33.08 4.03
C LYS A 194 -23.37 -32.66 4.61
N GLY A 195 -22.34 -32.55 3.75
CA GLY A 195 -21.01 -32.10 4.14
C GLY A 195 -21.00 -30.65 4.61
N MET A 196 -21.71 -29.77 3.88
CA MET A 196 -21.81 -28.34 4.27
C MET A 196 -22.54 -28.17 5.60
N ILE A 197 -23.65 -28.90 5.83
CA ILE A 197 -24.35 -28.88 7.12
C ILE A 197 -23.44 -29.36 8.26
N GLN A 198 -22.63 -30.41 8.00
CA GLN A 198 -21.69 -30.90 9.01
C GLN A 198 -20.62 -29.85 9.33
N MET A 199 -19.99 -29.24 8.30
CA MET A 199 -19.02 -28.18 8.51
C MET A 199 -19.59 -26.99 9.33
N MET A 200 -20.84 -26.60 9.08
CA MET A 200 -21.50 -25.54 9.84
C MET A 200 -21.76 -25.92 11.31
N LYS A 201 -21.90 -27.22 11.62
CA LYS A 201 -22.10 -27.70 13.00
C LYS A 201 -20.80 -27.81 13.79
N ASP A 202 -19.68 -27.94 13.08
CA ASP A 202 -18.36 -28.13 13.66
C ASP A 202 -17.67 -26.80 14.03
N ILE A 203 -18.28 -25.64 13.67
CA ILE A 203 -17.86 -24.27 14.00
C ILE A 203 -18.59 -23.78 15.27
#